data_2b0b1ed426c88037ed70e275dd7380e2
#
_entry.id   2b0b1ed426c88037ed70e275dd7380e2
#
_cell.length_a   1.000
_cell.length_b   1.000
_cell.length_c   1.000
_cell.angle_alpha   90.00
_cell.angle_beta   90.00
_cell.angle_gamma   90.00
#
_symmetry.space_group_name_H-M   'P 1'
#
loop_
_entity.id
_entity.type
_entity.pdbx_description
1 polymer ?
#
loop_
_entity_poly.entity_id
_entity_poly.type
_entity_poly.pdbx_seq_one_letter_code
_entity_poly.pdbx_strand_id
1 'polypeptide(L)'
;MTIRMRARLVSMGLASLAVLALPVAMAVGATPPSSAAPAPAAPSAAPPTVAPTSNGGPMAGTVMAVGAQMSPHRAAYRLTLASSREGSRVTGVVGAMNFAWNDVCRGWTTEQRFQIRFLYSEADDQEMTTSYTTWEAKDGSVYRFNVRKQVTGQPDEEMKGVATLNGEDGGVAHFEKPKPQDIELAPGTVFPTAHTLLLINQARHGDTPVYVRPVFDGSEAEEAGPVSAVIGKAKPLAKDAIVVAALHKDKAWPVHLAFFANDDQQALPDYDTAMMLMDNGIVQSMLIDYGDFKVRAELVALEPLPKPAC
;
A
#
# COMPACT_ATOMS: atom_id res chain seq x y z
N MET A 1 28.26 9.51 12.59
CA MET A 1 26.86 9.97 12.52
C MET A 1 26.16 9.02 11.55
N THR A 2 25.59 7.96 12.09
CA THR A 2 25.08 6.82 11.30
C THR A 2 23.60 7.07 11.07
N ILE A 3 23.26 7.49 9.85
CA ILE A 3 21.87 7.66 9.43
C ILE A 3 21.29 6.24 9.26
N ARG A 4 20.45 5.82 10.18
CA ARG A 4 19.64 4.60 10.04
C ARG A 4 18.50 4.92 9.08
N MET A 5 18.69 4.65 7.82
CA MET A 5 17.63 4.66 6.82
C MET A 5 16.76 3.42 7.07
N ARG A 6 15.62 3.61 7.74
CA ARG A 6 14.57 2.59 7.88
C ARG A 6 13.71 2.64 6.63
N ALA A 7 13.80 1.66 5.79
CA ALA A 7 12.87 1.50 4.68
C ALA A 7 11.51 1.02 5.21
N ARG A 8 10.49 1.82 5.01
CA ARG A 8 9.11 1.48 5.31
C ARG A 8 8.43 0.92 4.08
N LEU A 9 7.76 -0.19 4.25
CA LEU A 9 6.92 -0.83 3.25
C LEU A 9 5.49 -0.33 3.43
N VAL A 10 5.02 0.54 2.58
CA VAL A 10 3.64 1.01 2.61
C VAL A 10 2.86 0.38 1.47
N SER A 11 1.76 -0.32 1.78
CA SER A 11 0.85 -0.92 0.82
C SER A 11 -0.33 0.01 0.61
N MET A 12 -0.44 0.60 -0.55
CA MET A 12 -1.67 1.31 -0.90
C MET A 12 -2.47 0.51 -1.92
N GLY A 13 -3.77 0.44 -1.73
CA GLY A 13 -4.71 -0.33 -2.52
C GLY A 13 -4.76 -0.05 -4.02
N LEU A 14 -3.82 0.69 -4.59
CA LEU A 14 -3.65 0.89 -6.04
C LEU A 14 -2.21 1.24 -6.44
N ALA A 15 -1.32 1.56 -5.53
CA ALA A 15 0.03 2.00 -5.88
C ALA A 15 1.02 1.78 -4.74
N SER A 16 1.27 0.53 -4.36
CA SER A 16 2.30 0.25 -3.36
C SER A 16 3.43 -0.55 -3.97
N LEU A 17 4.53 0.11 -4.14
CA LEU A 17 5.83 -0.48 -4.39
C LEU A 17 6.72 -0.06 -3.22
N ALA A 18 6.85 -0.95 -2.27
CA ALA A 18 7.81 -0.77 -1.21
C ALA A 18 9.17 -1.30 -1.62
N VAL A 19 10.21 -0.57 -1.41
CA VAL A 19 11.60 -0.97 -1.66
C VAL A 19 12.47 -0.77 -0.44
N LEU A 20 13.32 -1.79 -0.28
CA LEU A 20 14.33 -1.94 0.75
C LEU A 20 15.43 -0.87 0.70
N ALA A 21 15.72 -0.29 1.87
CA ALA A 21 17.08 0.04 2.23
C ALA A 21 17.69 -1.14 3.00
N LEU A 22 18.73 -1.74 2.47
CA LEU A 22 19.46 -2.82 3.12
C LEU A 22 20.37 -2.24 4.21
N PRO A 23 20.25 -2.64 5.48
CA PRO A 23 21.31 -2.39 6.44
C PRO A 23 22.40 -3.45 6.23
N VAL A 24 23.60 -3.02 5.90
CA VAL A 24 24.79 -3.84 6.12
C VAL A 24 25.04 -3.88 7.63
N ALA A 25 24.54 -4.92 8.28
CA ALA A 25 24.84 -5.17 9.68
C ALA A 25 26.18 -5.90 9.76
N MET A 26 27.23 -5.22 10.25
CA MET A 26 28.40 -5.89 10.77
C MET A 26 28.02 -6.57 12.08
N ALA A 27 28.13 -7.87 12.11
CA ALA A 27 27.92 -8.70 13.30
C ALA A 27 29.04 -8.46 14.30
N VAL A 28 28.71 -7.93 15.46
CA VAL A 28 29.54 -8.02 16.67
C VAL A 28 28.84 -9.04 17.57
N GLY A 29 29.56 -10.11 17.88
CA GLY A 29 29.07 -11.23 18.64
C GLY A 29 28.68 -10.84 20.09
N ALA A 30 27.55 -11.38 20.53
CA ALA A 30 27.17 -11.43 21.94
C ALA A 30 26.64 -12.82 22.28
N THR A 31 27.17 -13.39 23.31
CA THR A 31 26.88 -14.70 23.93
C THR A 31 25.44 -14.78 24.46
N PRO A 32 24.79 -15.97 24.44
CA PRO A 32 23.41 -16.12 24.89
C PRO A 32 23.30 -16.32 26.40
N PRO A 33 22.26 -15.82 27.03
CA PRO A 33 21.88 -16.26 28.37
C PRO A 33 20.88 -17.43 28.35
N SER A 34 21.05 -18.24 29.33
CA SER A 34 20.43 -19.48 29.76
C SER A 34 18.90 -19.55 29.71
N SER A 35 18.46 -20.76 29.35
CA SER A 35 17.10 -21.31 29.36
C SER A 35 16.35 -21.19 30.68
N ALA A 36 15.11 -20.70 30.62
CA ALA A 36 14.09 -20.93 31.67
C ALA A 36 12.87 -21.62 31.04
N ALA A 37 12.33 -22.60 31.74
CA ALA A 37 11.27 -23.51 31.31
C ALA A 37 9.91 -22.83 31.19
N PRO A 38 9.00 -23.31 30.30
CA PRO A 38 7.69 -22.69 30.03
C PRO A 38 6.66 -23.05 31.14
N ALA A 39 5.89 -22.05 31.53
CA ALA A 39 4.68 -22.20 32.35
C ALA A 39 3.48 -22.64 31.47
N PRO A 40 2.46 -23.33 32.04
CA PRO A 40 1.37 -23.90 31.29
C PRO A 40 0.40 -22.84 30.73
N ALA A 41 -0.04 -23.05 29.49
CA ALA A 41 -0.95 -22.19 28.74
C ALA A 41 -2.35 -22.15 29.37
N ALA A 42 -2.88 -20.95 29.55
CA ALA A 42 -4.28 -20.69 29.84
C ALA A 42 -5.16 -20.86 28.58
N PRO A 43 -6.43 -21.21 28.69
CA PRO A 43 -7.30 -21.46 27.54
C PRO A 43 -7.58 -20.18 26.76
N SER A 44 -7.42 -20.28 25.44
CA SER A 44 -7.69 -19.23 24.46
C SER A 44 -9.16 -18.83 24.48
N ALA A 45 -9.45 -17.59 24.82
CA ALA A 45 -10.77 -17.01 24.64
C ALA A 45 -11.04 -16.77 23.16
N ALA A 46 -12.24 -17.13 22.70
CA ALA A 46 -12.69 -16.85 21.34
C ALA A 46 -12.71 -15.32 21.08
N PRO A 47 -12.38 -14.88 19.86
CA PRO A 47 -12.39 -13.46 19.54
C PRO A 47 -13.81 -12.89 19.68
N PRO A 48 -13.97 -11.66 20.20
CA PRO A 48 -15.27 -11.04 20.34
C PRO A 48 -15.91 -10.83 18.96
N THR A 49 -17.14 -11.30 18.81
CA THR A 49 -17.99 -11.03 17.65
C THR A 49 -18.48 -9.59 17.79
N VAL A 50 -17.77 -8.64 17.16
CA VAL A 50 -18.22 -7.25 17.08
C VAL A 50 -19.34 -7.20 16.05
N ALA A 51 -20.56 -6.95 16.51
CA ALA A 51 -21.69 -6.62 15.64
C ALA A 51 -21.40 -5.23 15.02
N PRO A 52 -21.59 -5.04 13.69
CA PRO A 52 -21.36 -3.75 13.06
C PRO A 52 -22.44 -2.77 13.52
N THR A 53 -22.09 -1.81 14.35
CA THR A 53 -22.88 -0.60 14.54
C THR A 53 -22.63 0.33 13.36
N SER A 54 -23.62 0.45 12.47
CA SER A 54 -23.58 1.32 11.29
C SER A 54 -23.72 2.79 11.68
N ASN A 55 -22.67 3.37 12.23
CA ASN A 55 -22.52 4.82 12.34
C ASN A 55 -21.56 5.32 11.28
N GLY A 56 -21.92 5.16 10.00
CA GLY A 56 -21.18 5.73 8.89
C GLY A 56 -21.33 7.25 8.86
N GLY A 57 -20.28 7.96 9.30
CA GLY A 57 -20.20 9.40 9.12
C GLY A 57 -20.13 9.81 7.63
N PRO A 58 -20.07 11.12 7.32
CA PRO A 58 -20.05 11.63 5.94
C PRO A 58 -18.98 10.99 5.03
N MET A 59 -17.83 10.61 5.60
CA MET A 59 -16.75 9.92 4.87
C MET A 59 -17.18 8.54 4.36
N ALA A 60 -17.81 7.71 5.19
CA ALA A 60 -18.26 6.38 4.80
C ALA A 60 -19.30 6.45 3.66
N GLY A 61 -20.21 7.43 3.70
CA GLY A 61 -21.16 7.69 2.61
C GLY A 61 -20.45 8.01 1.28
N THR A 62 -19.44 8.86 1.33
CA THR A 62 -18.62 9.20 0.14
C THR A 62 -17.88 8.00 -0.42
N VAL A 63 -17.21 7.23 0.44
CA VAL A 63 -16.46 6.02 0.05
C VAL A 63 -17.40 5.01 -0.62
N MET A 64 -18.57 4.75 -0.06
CA MET A 64 -19.55 3.83 -0.65
C MET A 64 -20.08 4.32 -1.99
N ALA A 65 -20.41 5.61 -2.12
CA ALA A 65 -20.95 6.19 -3.36
C ALA A 65 -19.93 6.15 -4.51
N VAL A 66 -18.68 6.48 -4.24
CA VAL A 66 -17.60 6.39 -5.23
C VAL A 66 -17.28 4.92 -5.52
N GLY A 67 -17.20 4.08 -4.50
CA GLY A 67 -16.93 2.66 -4.64
C GLY A 67 -17.92 1.92 -5.54
N ALA A 68 -19.20 2.28 -5.51
CA ALA A 68 -20.22 1.71 -6.41
C ALA A 68 -19.90 1.90 -7.90
N GLN A 69 -19.09 2.92 -8.25
CA GLN A 69 -18.70 3.25 -9.62
C GLN A 69 -17.36 2.62 -10.03
N MET A 70 -16.68 1.95 -9.10
CA MET A 70 -15.40 1.28 -9.37
C MET A 70 -15.59 0.06 -10.27
N SER A 71 -14.55 -0.24 -11.01
CA SER A 71 -14.52 -1.41 -11.90
C SER A 71 -13.61 -2.49 -11.33
N PRO A 72 -14.15 -3.62 -10.84
CA PRO A 72 -13.34 -4.77 -10.48
C PRO A 72 -12.47 -5.19 -11.67
N HIS A 73 -11.17 -5.38 -11.42
CA HIS A 73 -10.22 -5.66 -12.50
C HIS A 73 -8.99 -6.39 -12.00
N ARG A 74 -8.32 -7.04 -12.94
CA ARG A 74 -6.94 -7.53 -12.78
C ARG A 74 -6.04 -6.74 -13.72
N ALA A 75 -4.88 -6.32 -13.22
CA ALA A 75 -3.88 -5.57 -13.97
C ALA A 75 -2.51 -6.20 -13.78
N ALA A 76 -1.70 -6.21 -14.84
CA ALA A 76 -0.30 -6.57 -14.77
C ALA A 76 0.57 -5.40 -15.22
N TYR A 77 1.64 -5.16 -14.49
CA TYR A 77 2.59 -4.07 -14.76
C TYR A 77 3.99 -4.64 -14.93
N ARG A 78 4.73 -4.08 -15.88
CA ARG A 78 6.16 -4.28 -16.04
C ARG A 78 6.88 -3.22 -15.22
N LEU A 79 7.90 -3.65 -14.47
CA LEU A 79 8.72 -2.78 -13.64
C LEU A 79 10.11 -2.64 -14.25
N THR A 80 10.58 -1.41 -14.42
CA THR A 80 11.91 -1.11 -14.97
C THR A 80 12.53 0.08 -14.24
N LEU A 81 13.87 0.14 -14.25
CA LEU A 81 14.58 1.34 -13.80
C LEU A 81 14.25 2.51 -14.74
N ALA A 82 13.70 3.59 -14.21
CA ALA A 82 13.44 4.80 -14.97
C ALA A 82 14.65 5.74 -14.99
N SER A 83 15.30 5.89 -13.84
CA SER A 83 16.55 6.63 -13.67
C SER A 83 17.24 6.26 -12.36
N SER A 84 18.54 6.48 -12.27
CA SER A 84 19.30 6.45 -11.03
C SER A 84 20.12 7.73 -10.90
N ARG A 85 20.33 8.19 -9.67
CA ARG A 85 21.20 9.35 -9.39
C ARG A 85 22.65 8.95 -9.51
N GLU A 86 23.52 9.93 -9.74
CA GLU A 86 24.96 9.76 -9.64
C GLU A 86 25.32 9.28 -8.22
N GLY A 87 26.13 8.22 -8.14
CA GLY A 87 26.45 7.55 -6.87
C GLY A 87 25.44 6.52 -6.38
N SER A 88 24.31 6.34 -7.05
CA SER A 88 23.42 5.20 -6.79
C SER A 88 24.10 3.88 -7.16
N ARG A 89 23.99 2.89 -6.29
CA ARG A 89 24.49 1.54 -6.58
C ARG A 89 23.52 0.72 -7.44
N VAL A 90 22.27 1.17 -7.60
CA VAL A 90 21.26 0.50 -8.43
C VAL A 90 21.50 0.83 -9.90
N THR A 91 21.86 -0.17 -10.69
CA THR A 91 22.15 -0.05 -12.13
C THR A 91 21.02 -0.57 -13.01
N GLY A 92 20.09 -1.36 -12.44
CA GLY A 92 18.94 -1.89 -13.16
C GLY A 92 17.83 -2.35 -12.22
N VAL A 93 16.61 -2.33 -12.74
CA VAL A 93 15.43 -2.91 -12.11
C VAL A 93 14.68 -3.67 -13.17
N VAL A 94 14.38 -4.93 -12.90
CA VAL A 94 13.54 -5.79 -13.77
C VAL A 94 12.51 -6.48 -12.89
N GLY A 95 11.24 -6.36 -13.23
CA GLY A 95 10.21 -6.97 -12.42
C GLY A 95 8.82 -6.91 -13.03
N ALA A 96 7.89 -7.46 -12.29
CA ALA A 96 6.47 -7.43 -12.58
C ALA A 96 5.66 -7.22 -11.32
N MET A 97 4.50 -6.56 -11.47
CA MET A 97 3.48 -6.48 -10.45
C MET A 97 2.17 -7.00 -11.04
N ASN A 98 1.53 -7.91 -10.31
CA ASN A 98 0.16 -8.33 -10.58
C ASN A 98 -0.74 -7.73 -9.49
N PHE A 99 -1.86 -7.20 -9.91
CA PHE A 99 -2.85 -6.56 -9.06
C PHE A 99 -4.24 -7.06 -9.40
N ALA A 100 -5.07 -7.38 -8.40
CA ALA A 100 -6.48 -7.66 -8.58
C ALA A 100 -7.27 -6.92 -7.51
N TRP A 101 -8.34 -6.26 -7.92
CA TRP A 101 -9.28 -5.59 -7.04
C TRP A 101 -10.69 -6.11 -7.32
N ASN A 102 -11.35 -6.66 -6.29
CA ASN A 102 -12.66 -7.29 -6.41
C ASN A 102 -13.67 -6.62 -5.47
N ASP A 103 -14.91 -6.51 -5.95
CA ASP A 103 -16.07 -6.25 -5.11
C ASP A 103 -16.59 -7.59 -4.54
N VAL A 104 -16.71 -7.67 -3.22
CA VAL A 104 -17.25 -8.86 -2.52
C VAL A 104 -18.44 -8.48 -1.64
N CYS A 105 -19.35 -7.67 -2.18
CA CYS A 105 -20.59 -7.18 -1.59
C CYS A 105 -20.39 -6.27 -0.38
N ARG A 106 -19.91 -6.76 0.74
CA ARG A 106 -19.70 -5.97 1.96
C ARG A 106 -18.32 -5.36 2.08
N GLY A 107 -17.42 -5.65 1.14
CA GLY A 107 -16.05 -5.18 1.17
C GLY A 107 -15.39 -5.25 -0.20
N TRP A 108 -14.14 -4.89 -0.21
CA TRP A 108 -13.23 -4.99 -1.33
C TRP A 108 -12.12 -5.98 -0.96
N THR A 109 -11.71 -6.84 -1.88
CA THR A 109 -10.48 -7.60 -1.72
C THR A 109 -9.43 -7.06 -2.68
N THR A 110 -8.21 -6.92 -2.19
CA THR A 110 -7.04 -6.58 -3.01
C THR A 110 -6.02 -7.69 -2.90
N GLU A 111 -5.57 -8.18 -4.04
CA GLU A 111 -4.43 -9.07 -4.15
C GLU A 111 -3.36 -8.36 -4.97
N GLN A 112 -2.15 -8.23 -4.40
CA GLN A 112 -1.04 -7.58 -5.08
C GLN A 112 0.22 -8.41 -4.88
N ARG A 113 0.94 -8.67 -5.96
CA ARG A 113 2.19 -9.43 -5.93
C ARG A 113 3.24 -8.75 -6.76
N PHE A 114 4.37 -8.47 -6.13
CA PHE A 114 5.58 -7.98 -6.76
C PHE A 114 6.60 -9.08 -6.87
N GLN A 115 7.32 -9.10 -7.98
CA GLN A 115 8.55 -9.85 -8.17
C GLN A 115 9.54 -8.90 -8.83
N ILE A 116 10.60 -8.53 -8.12
CA ILE A 116 11.55 -7.51 -8.55
C ILE A 116 12.96 -8.02 -8.34
N ARG A 117 13.82 -7.82 -9.34
CA ARG A 117 15.27 -8.00 -9.26
C ARG A 117 15.91 -6.62 -9.38
N PHE A 118 16.71 -6.26 -8.40
CA PHE A 118 17.58 -5.09 -8.39
C PHE A 118 18.98 -5.51 -8.81
N LEU A 119 19.52 -4.85 -9.82
CA LEU A 119 20.88 -5.04 -10.29
C LEU A 119 21.76 -3.96 -9.66
N TYR A 120 22.89 -4.38 -9.10
CA TYR A 120 23.82 -3.48 -8.41
C TYR A 120 25.18 -3.43 -9.11
N SER A 121 25.91 -2.31 -9.02
CA SER A 121 27.25 -2.17 -9.60
C SER A 121 28.34 -2.90 -8.82
N GLU A 122 28.17 -3.05 -7.49
CA GLU A 122 29.24 -3.48 -6.59
C GLU A 122 28.78 -4.57 -5.59
N ALA A 123 27.62 -5.17 -5.82
CA ALA A 123 27.04 -6.21 -4.97
C ALA A 123 26.28 -7.22 -5.82
N ASP A 124 25.96 -8.37 -5.25
CA ASP A 124 25.09 -9.36 -5.88
C ASP A 124 23.68 -8.80 -6.10
N ASP A 125 23.04 -9.23 -7.17
CA ASP A 125 21.67 -8.90 -7.46
C ASP A 125 20.75 -9.35 -6.32
N GLN A 126 19.75 -8.53 -6.02
CA GLN A 126 18.74 -8.83 -4.99
C GLN A 126 17.40 -9.13 -5.65
N GLU A 127 16.85 -10.29 -5.33
CA GLU A 127 15.46 -10.61 -5.69
C GLU A 127 14.54 -10.39 -4.50
N MET A 128 13.43 -9.74 -4.76
CA MET A 128 12.37 -9.51 -3.78
C MET A 128 11.04 -9.98 -4.34
N THR A 129 10.31 -10.75 -3.54
CA THR A 129 8.90 -11.04 -3.76
C THR A 129 8.11 -10.50 -2.59
N THR A 130 7.08 -9.70 -2.88
CA THR A 130 6.14 -9.24 -1.86
C THR A 130 4.72 -9.56 -2.30
N SER A 131 3.90 -10.05 -1.39
CA SER A 131 2.49 -10.33 -1.64
C SER A 131 1.61 -9.68 -0.57
N TYR A 132 0.56 -9.02 -1.01
CA TYR A 132 -0.48 -8.44 -0.18
C TYR A 132 -1.80 -9.13 -0.49
N THR A 133 -2.50 -9.55 0.55
CA THR A 133 -3.88 -10.03 0.45
C THR A 133 -4.67 -9.29 1.52
N THR A 134 -5.63 -8.48 1.09
CA THR A 134 -6.38 -7.63 1.99
C THR A 134 -7.88 -7.74 1.76
N TRP A 135 -8.65 -7.42 2.78
CA TRP A 135 -10.07 -7.20 2.73
C TRP A 135 -10.41 -5.92 3.49
N GLU A 136 -11.15 -5.02 2.87
CA GLU A 136 -11.57 -3.74 3.43
C GLU A 136 -13.08 -3.60 3.36
N ALA A 137 -13.72 -3.26 4.48
CA ALA A 137 -15.16 -3.01 4.54
C ALA A 137 -15.53 -1.79 3.69
N LYS A 138 -16.68 -1.83 3.00
CA LYS A 138 -17.13 -0.72 2.13
C LYS A 138 -17.38 0.59 2.87
N ASP A 139 -17.65 0.53 4.16
CA ASP A 139 -17.81 1.69 5.02
C ASP A 139 -16.49 2.20 5.62
N GLY A 140 -15.36 1.56 5.31
CA GLY A 140 -14.03 1.91 5.81
C GLY A 140 -13.80 1.55 7.27
N SER A 141 -14.69 0.78 7.91
CA SER A 141 -14.61 0.50 9.36
C SER A 141 -13.65 -0.62 9.73
N VAL A 142 -13.38 -1.56 8.83
CA VAL A 142 -12.57 -2.76 9.11
C VAL A 142 -11.64 -3.05 7.95
N TYR A 143 -10.39 -3.38 8.28
CA TYR A 143 -9.36 -3.80 7.34
C TYR A 143 -8.67 -5.07 7.83
N ARG A 144 -8.60 -6.09 7.00
CA ARG A 144 -7.85 -7.32 7.25
C ARG A 144 -6.70 -7.41 6.28
N PHE A 145 -5.52 -7.70 6.78
CA PHE A 145 -4.30 -7.72 5.97
C PHE A 145 -3.44 -8.95 6.26
N ASN A 146 -2.80 -9.43 5.20
CA ASN A 146 -1.69 -10.37 5.25
C ASN A 146 -0.67 -9.93 4.19
N VAL A 147 0.50 -9.53 4.66
CA VAL A 147 1.63 -9.11 3.84
C VAL A 147 2.78 -10.07 4.08
N ARG A 148 3.34 -10.60 3.00
CA ARG A 148 4.52 -11.45 3.05
C ARG A 148 5.60 -10.88 2.15
N LYS A 149 6.81 -10.83 2.67
CA LYS A 149 7.99 -10.33 1.97
C LYS A 149 9.11 -11.34 2.06
N GLN A 150 9.72 -11.64 0.93
CA GLN A 150 10.87 -12.52 0.78
C GLN A 150 11.95 -11.77 0.02
N VAL A 151 13.15 -11.75 0.57
CA VAL A 151 14.33 -11.11 -0.04
C VAL A 151 15.47 -12.10 -0.01
N THR A 152 16.20 -12.22 -1.11
CA THR A 152 17.36 -13.11 -1.22
C THR A 152 18.33 -12.88 -0.07
N GLY A 153 18.61 -13.95 0.68
CA GLY A 153 19.56 -13.92 1.80
C GLY A 153 19.04 -13.30 3.09
N GLN A 154 17.74 -12.97 3.18
CA GLN A 154 17.10 -12.47 4.40
C GLN A 154 16.00 -13.43 4.89
N PRO A 155 15.67 -13.43 6.19
CA PRO A 155 14.51 -14.16 6.70
C PRO A 155 13.21 -13.64 6.06
N ASP A 156 12.25 -14.55 5.86
CA ASP A 156 10.90 -14.17 5.42
C ASP A 156 10.22 -13.32 6.48
N GLU A 157 9.56 -12.25 6.02
CA GLU A 157 8.77 -11.37 6.87
C GLU A 157 7.27 -11.59 6.61
N GLU A 158 6.47 -11.63 7.67
CA GLU A 158 5.01 -11.71 7.58
C GLU A 158 4.38 -10.70 8.55
N MET A 159 3.48 -9.86 8.01
CA MET A 159 2.60 -8.98 8.76
C MET A 159 1.17 -9.45 8.55
N LYS A 160 0.45 -9.76 9.63
CA LYS A 160 -0.94 -10.23 9.57
C LYS A 160 -1.73 -9.64 10.71
N GLY A 161 -2.94 -9.20 10.42
CA GLY A 161 -3.80 -8.63 11.46
C GLY A 161 -5.13 -8.11 10.95
N VAL A 162 -5.81 -7.41 11.86
CA VAL A 162 -7.08 -6.74 11.63
C VAL A 162 -7.00 -5.34 12.24
N ALA A 163 -7.39 -4.34 11.46
CA ALA A 163 -7.55 -2.97 11.97
C ALA A 163 -9.02 -2.57 11.96
N THR A 164 -9.43 -1.79 12.95
CA THR A 164 -10.78 -1.23 13.08
C THR A 164 -10.71 0.26 13.29
N LEU A 165 -11.60 1.00 12.64
CA LEU A 165 -11.74 2.45 12.80
C LEU A 165 -13.13 2.78 13.33
N ASN A 166 -13.20 3.81 14.18
CA ASN A 166 -14.42 4.42 14.70
C ASN A 166 -14.75 5.72 13.92
N GLY A 167 -14.89 5.59 12.60
CA GLY A 167 -15.05 6.76 11.73
C GLY A 167 -13.81 7.66 11.71
N GLU A 168 -14.00 8.95 11.98
CA GLU A 168 -12.90 9.96 12.00
C GLU A 168 -12.09 9.96 13.31
N ASP A 169 -12.53 9.24 14.35
CA ASP A 169 -11.89 9.27 15.68
C ASP A 169 -10.64 8.37 15.76
N GLY A 170 -10.25 7.71 14.65
CA GLY A 170 -9.16 6.75 14.63
C GLY A 170 -9.61 5.35 15.07
N GLY A 171 -8.69 4.54 15.60
CA GLY A 171 -9.00 3.17 15.95
C GLY A 171 -7.81 2.37 16.44
N VAL A 172 -7.83 1.06 16.18
CA VAL A 172 -6.77 0.13 16.61
C VAL A 172 -6.47 -0.89 15.53
N ALA A 173 -5.20 -1.16 15.29
CA ALA A 173 -4.72 -2.29 14.49
C ALA A 173 -4.18 -3.38 15.42
N HIS A 174 -4.80 -4.54 15.34
CA HIS A 174 -4.40 -5.73 16.08
C HIS A 174 -3.56 -6.63 15.18
N PHE A 175 -2.28 -6.77 15.47
CA PHE A 175 -1.35 -7.64 14.75
C PHE A 175 -1.32 -9.04 15.36
N GLU A 176 -1.40 -10.07 14.52
CA GLU A 176 -1.13 -11.47 14.87
C GLU A 176 0.34 -11.84 14.56
N LYS A 177 0.90 -11.24 13.50
CA LYS A 177 2.28 -11.41 13.03
C LYS A 177 2.94 -10.06 12.82
N PRO A 178 4.28 -9.94 13.06
CA PRO A 178 5.25 -10.97 13.46
C PRO A 178 5.09 -11.43 14.91
N LYS A 179 4.44 -10.63 15.74
CA LYS A 179 4.09 -10.93 17.15
C LYS A 179 2.76 -10.25 17.48
N PRO A 180 1.97 -10.80 18.40
CA PRO A 180 0.76 -10.14 18.90
C PRO A 180 1.08 -8.77 19.50
N GLN A 181 0.45 -7.73 18.97
CA GLN A 181 0.53 -6.35 19.50
C GLN A 181 -0.60 -5.50 18.93
N ASP A 182 -0.96 -4.47 19.67
CA ASP A 182 -1.94 -3.47 19.29
C ASP A 182 -1.22 -2.16 18.96
N ILE A 183 -1.65 -1.50 17.90
CA ILE A 183 -1.17 -0.20 17.46
C ILE A 183 -2.37 0.74 17.41
N GLU A 184 -2.29 1.87 18.09
CA GLU A 184 -3.31 2.92 17.99
C GLU A 184 -3.23 3.59 16.61
N LEU A 185 -4.41 3.87 16.03
CA LEU A 185 -4.54 4.57 14.76
C LEU A 185 -5.10 5.97 15.04
N ALA A 186 -4.36 6.98 14.63
CA ALA A 186 -4.68 8.38 14.86
C ALA A 186 -6.04 8.78 14.24
N PRO A 187 -6.72 9.80 14.77
CA PRO A 187 -7.91 10.40 14.14
C PRO A 187 -7.66 10.77 12.68
N GLY A 188 -8.65 10.53 11.84
CA GLY A 188 -8.56 10.78 10.41
C GLY A 188 -7.85 9.70 9.60
N THR A 189 -7.35 8.61 10.23
CA THR A 189 -6.78 7.48 9.53
C THR A 189 -7.80 6.85 8.59
N VAL A 190 -7.31 6.43 7.42
CA VAL A 190 -8.08 5.70 6.41
C VAL A 190 -7.32 4.45 5.96
N PHE A 191 -8.05 3.49 5.40
CA PHE A 191 -7.48 2.31 4.77
C PHE A 191 -7.23 2.53 3.27
N PRO A 192 -6.42 1.71 2.60
CA PRO A 192 -5.93 1.96 1.25
C PRO A 192 -7.03 2.12 0.18
N THR A 193 -8.08 1.29 0.20
CA THR A 193 -9.16 1.42 -0.77
C THR A 193 -9.97 2.69 -0.50
N ALA A 194 -10.34 2.96 0.75
CA ALA A 194 -11.03 4.18 1.13
C ALA A 194 -10.22 5.43 0.72
N HIS A 195 -8.90 5.44 0.96
CA HIS A 195 -8.03 6.54 0.53
C HIS A 195 -8.12 6.77 -0.99
N THR A 196 -7.99 5.71 -1.78
CA THR A 196 -8.11 5.80 -3.25
C THR A 196 -9.47 6.36 -3.69
N LEU A 197 -10.56 5.90 -3.07
CA LEU A 197 -11.90 6.38 -3.37
C LEU A 197 -12.08 7.86 -3.02
N LEU A 198 -11.49 8.31 -1.92
CA LEU A 198 -11.47 9.72 -1.52
C LEU A 198 -10.65 10.57 -2.48
N LEU A 199 -9.51 10.09 -2.99
CA LEU A 199 -8.74 10.77 -4.03
C LEU A 199 -9.55 10.93 -5.34
N ILE A 200 -10.27 9.90 -5.76
CA ILE A 200 -11.15 9.98 -6.93
C ILE A 200 -12.28 10.97 -6.70
N ASN A 201 -12.89 10.97 -5.51
CA ASN A 201 -13.90 11.96 -5.15
C ASN A 201 -13.35 13.38 -5.24
N GLN A 202 -12.18 13.61 -4.66
CA GLN A 202 -11.49 14.90 -4.72
C GLN A 202 -11.15 15.32 -6.15
N ALA A 203 -10.67 14.39 -6.97
CA ALA A 203 -10.36 14.63 -8.38
C ALA A 203 -11.60 15.04 -9.20
N ARG A 204 -12.76 14.49 -8.89
CA ARG A 204 -14.05 14.81 -9.54
C ARG A 204 -14.58 16.18 -9.17
N HIS A 205 -14.45 16.58 -7.91
CA HIS A 205 -15.02 17.82 -7.37
C HIS A 205 -14.06 19.01 -7.46
N GLY A 206 -12.74 18.77 -7.46
CA GLY A 206 -11.74 19.75 -7.88
C GLY A 206 -11.47 20.94 -6.96
N ASP A 207 -12.02 20.97 -5.74
CA ASP A 207 -12.01 22.16 -4.88
C ASP A 207 -10.63 22.45 -4.27
N THR A 208 -9.82 21.41 -4.01
CA THR A 208 -8.45 21.57 -3.52
C THR A 208 -7.53 20.55 -4.22
N PRO A 209 -6.35 20.98 -4.71
CA PRO A 209 -5.41 20.07 -5.36
C PRO A 209 -4.64 19.20 -4.36
N VAL A 210 -4.66 19.51 -3.08
CA VAL A 210 -3.90 18.81 -2.04
C VAL A 210 -4.85 18.12 -1.06
N TYR A 211 -4.57 16.87 -0.76
CA TYR A 211 -5.31 16.05 0.17
C TYR A 211 -4.35 15.26 1.05
N VAL A 212 -4.47 15.37 2.37
CA VAL A 212 -3.55 14.71 3.32
C VAL A 212 -4.35 13.86 4.30
N ARG A 213 -3.97 12.59 4.46
CA ARG A 213 -4.54 11.67 5.46
C ARG A 213 -3.48 10.72 5.98
N PRO A 214 -3.55 10.31 7.24
CA PRO A 214 -2.86 9.12 7.70
C PRO A 214 -3.45 7.89 7.00
N VAL A 215 -2.59 7.03 6.43
CA VAL A 215 -3.02 5.81 5.74
C VAL A 215 -2.40 4.61 6.44
N PHE A 216 -3.25 3.70 6.91
CA PHE A 216 -2.81 2.45 7.51
C PHE A 216 -3.02 1.29 6.53
N ASP A 217 -1.96 0.57 6.20
CA ASP A 217 -1.98 -0.51 5.22
C ASP A 217 -1.49 -1.87 5.75
N GLY A 218 -1.05 -1.91 7.01
CA GLY A 218 -0.63 -3.13 7.68
C GLY A 218 0.69 -3.71 7.19
N SER A 219 1.47 -3.00 6.38
CA SER A 219 2.76 -3.48 5.88
C SER A 219 3.87 -3.44 6.93
N GLU A 220 3.70 -2.61 7.94
CA GLU A 220 4.59 -2.48 9.08
C GLU A 220 3.78 -2.43 10.38
N ALA A 221 4.36 -2.94 11.47
CA ALA A 221 3.72 -2.92 12.78
C ALA A 221 4.02 -1.57 13.48
N GLU A 222 3.61 -0.49 12.83
CA GLU A 222 3.80 0.89 13.25
C GLU A 222 2.51 1.69 13.03
N GLU A 223 2.42 2.90 13.57
CA GLU A 223 1.32 3.82 13.37
C GLU A 223 1.19 4.25 11.90
N ALA A 224 -0.02 4.64 11.50
CA ALA A 224 -0.29 5.14 10.17
C ALA A 224 0.51 6.43 9.89
N GLY A 225 1.34 6.41 8.85
CA GLY A 225 2.06 7.60 8.38
C GLY A 225 1.17 8.52 7.55
N PRO A 226 1.42 9.85 7.56
CA PRO A 226 0.70 10.77 6.70
C PRO A 226 1.08 10.57 5.23
N VAL A 227 0.05 10.55 4.38
CA VAL A 227 0.19 10.54 2.92
C VAL A 227 -0.36 11.84 2.38
N SER A 228 0.49 12.60 1.70
CA SER A 228 0.11 13.83 1.01
C SER A 228 -0.14 13.52 -0.46
N ALA A 229 -1.31 13.85 -0.96
CA ALA A 229 -1.70 13.69 -2.35
C ALA A 229 -1.84 15.05 -3.04
N VAL A 230 -1.22 15.20 -4.21
CA VAL A 230 -1.44 16.33 -5.12
C VAL A 230 -2.14 15.82 -6.37
N ILE A 231 -3.35 16.34 -6.63
CA ILE A 231 -4.18 15.90 -7.74
C ILE A 231 -4.17 16.98 -8.82
N GLY A 232 -3.69 16.60 -10.00
CA GLY A 232 -3.67 17.48 -11.16
C GLY A 232 -4.98 17.49 -11.95
N LYS A 233 -5.06 18.36 -12.96
CA LYS A 233 -6.22 18.42 -13.85
C LYS A 233 -6.36 17.15 -14.68
N ALA A 234 -7.60 16.75 -14.93
CA ALA A 234 -7.90 15.60 -15.81
C ALA A 234 -7.22 15.74 -17.17
N LYS A 235 -6.70 14.63 -17.64
CA LYS A 235 -6.05 14.52 -18.96
C LYS A 235 -6.66 13.35 -19.73
N PRO A 236 -6.67 13.40 -21.06
CA PRO A 236 -6.96 12.22 -21.87
C PRO A 236 -5.86 11.17 -21.63
N LEU A 237 -6.21 9.91 -21.84
CA LEU A 237 -5.24 8.83 -21.81
C LEU A 237 -4.18 9.00 -22.92
N ALA A 238 -2.99 8.46 -22.69
CA ALA A 238 -1.96 8.39 -23.73
C ALA A 238 -2.46 7.55 -24.92
N LYS A 239 -1.96 7.85 -26.13
CA LYS A 239 -2.41 7.16 -27.34
C LYS A 239 -2.10 5.66 -27.37
N ASP A 240 -1.05 5.27 -26.66
CA ASP A 240 -0.57 3.91 -26.46
C ASP A 240 -1.06 3.26 -25.16
N ALA A 241 -1.98 3.93 -24.45
CA ALA A 241 -2.55 3.37 -23.23
C ALA A 241 -3.30 2.08 -23.52
N ILE A 242 -3.13 1.09 -22.65
CA ILE A 242 -3.92 -0.15 -22.72
C ILE A 242 -5.37 0.17 -22.36
N VAL A 243 -6.25 -0.10 -23.30
CA VAL A 243 -7.68 0.16 -23.18
C VAL A 243 -8.45 -1.14 -23.38
N VAL A 244 -9.30 -1.46 -22.42
CA VAL A 244 -10.29 -2.54 -22.53
C VAL A 244 -11.66 -1.89 -22.54
N ALA A 245 -12.47 -2.13 -23.56
CA ALA A 245 -13.73 -1.44 -23.78
C ALA A 245 -14.67 -1.47 -22.55
N ALA A 246 -14.74 -2.60 -21.86
CA ALA A 246 -15.55 -2.75 -20.64
C ALA A 246 -15.04 -1.93 -19.43
N LEU A 247 -13.79 -1.49 -19.47
CA LEU A 247 -13.11 -0.75 -18.39
C LEU A 247 -12.70 0.66 -18.80
N HIS A 248 -13.05 1.07 -20.03
CA HIS A 248 -12.63 2.37 -20.56
C HIS A 248 -13.31 3.52 -19.83
N LYS A 249 -12.53 4.54 -19.51
CA LYS A 249 -12.98 5.85 -19.02
C LYS A 249 -12.17 6.94 -19.71
N ASP A 250 -12.84 8.01 -20.11
CA ASP A 250 -12.24 9.08 -20.88
C ASP A 250 -11.30 9.98 -20.07
N LYS A 251 -11.42 9.92 -18.73
CA LYS A 251 -10.70 10.81 -17.82
C LYS A 251 -9.72 10.04 -16.94
N ALA A 252 -8.50 10.55 -16.86
CA ALA A 252 -7.52 10.18 -15.87
C ALA A 252 -6.89 11.42 -15.26
N TRP A 253 -6.51 11.34 -14.00
CA TRP A 253 -5.86 12.42 -13.27
C TRP A 253 -4.42 12.03 -12.97
N PRO A 254 -3.45 12.94 -13.20
CA PRO A 254 -2.13 12.78 -12.60
C PRO A 254 -2.28 13.01 -11.10
N VAL A 255 -1.89 12.02 -10.32
CA VAL A 255 -1.86 12.05 -8.87
C VAL A 255 -0.43 11.82 -8.41
N HIS A 256 0.06 12.68 -7.54
CA HIS A 256 1.36 12.52 -6.89
C HIS A 256 1.14 12.30 -5.40
N LEU A 257 1.66 11.19 -4.89
CA LEU A 257 1.57 10.79 -3.48
C LEU A 257 2.95 10.87 -2.86
N ALA A 258 3.07 11.55 -1.73
CA ALA A 258 4.27 11.58 -0.91
C ALA A 258 3.97 10.89 0.43
N PHE A 259 4.80 9.91 0.77
CA PHE A 259 4.65 9.06 1.96
C PHE A 259 5.69 9.47 3.00
N PHE A 260 5.19 9.83 4.17
CA PHE A 260 6.05 10.29 5.26
C PHE A 260 6.08 9.27 6.39
N ALA A 261 7.22 9.19 7.06
CA ALA A 261 7.31 8.52 8.34
C ALA A 261 6.40 9.21 9.37
N ASN A 262 5.94 8.46 10.36
CA ASN A 262 5.31 9.04 11.53
C ASN A 262 6.39 9.56 12.51
N ASP A 263 7.21 10.50 12.03
CA ASP A 263 8.32 11.12 12.74
C ASP A 263 8.33 12.62 12.43
N ASP A 264 8.00 13.43 13.41
CA ASP A 264 7.92 14.91 13.30
C ASP A 264 9.24 15.57 12.89
N GLN A 265 10.36 14.85 12.92
CA GLN A 265 11.67 15.36 12.54
C GLN A 265 12.02 15.13 11.07
N GLN A 266 11.24 14.36 10.35
CA GLN A 266 11.51 14.05 8.95
C GLN A 266 10.77 15.01 8.01
N ALA A 267 11.52 15.93 7.41
CA ALA A 267 10.96 16.92 6.49
C ALA A 267 10.78 16.40 5.05
N LEU A 268 11.40 15.29 4.69
CA LEU A 268 11.32 14.68 3.35
C LEU A 268 10.51 13.38 3.40
N PRO A 269 9.74 13.07 2.35
CA PRO A 269 9.06 11.79 2.26
C PRO A 269 10.07 10.63 2.19
N ASP A 270 9.67 9.46 2.68
CA ASP A 270 10.44 8.22 2.52
C ASP A 270 10.54 7.83 1.04
N TYR A 271 9.45 8.02 0.32
CA TYR A 271 9.36 7.87 -1.13
C TYR A 271 8.12 8.62 -1.65
N ASP A 272 8.07 8.81 -2.96
CA ASP A 272 6.88 9.35 -3.60
C ASP A 272 6.48 8.56 -4.86
N THR A 273 5.22 8.71 -5.27
CA THR A 273 4.68 8.02 -6.42
C THR A 273 3.85 8.96 -7.27
N ALA A 274 4.25 9.16 -8.52
CA ALA A 274 3.43 9.82 -9.52
C ALA A 274 2.67 8.77 -10.33
N MET A 275 1.34 8.90 -10.46
CA MET A 275 0.52 7.94 -11.19
C MET A 275 -0.53 8.62 -12.07
N MET A 276 -1.04 7.87 -13.06
CA MET A 276 -2.22 8.23 -13.83
C MET A 276 -3.40 7.39 -13.36
N LEU A 277 -4.27 8.00 -12.54
CA LEU A 277 -5.44 7.36 -11.92
C LEU A 277 -6.69 7.64 -12.75
N MET A 278 -7.36 6.57 -13.21
CA MET A 278 -8.61 6.67 -13.94
C MET A 278 -9.82 6.81 -13.02
N ASP A 279 -10.93 7.32 -13.55
CA ASP A 279 -12.20 7.56 -12.84
C ASP A 279 -12.86 6.29 -12.26
N ASN A 280 -12.43 5.12 -12.65
CA ASN A 280 -12.88 3.83 -12.18
C ASN A 280 -11.86 3.07 -11.30
N GLY A 281 -10.81 3.75 -10.84
CA GLY A 281 -9.80 3.21 -9.95
C GLY A 281 -8.62 2.51 -10.62
N ILE A 282 -8.61 2.38 -11.95
CA ILE A 282 -7.51 1.77 -12.68
C ILE A 282 -6.33 2.76 -12.76
N VAL A 283 -5.12 2.27 -12.51
CA VAL A 283 -3.89 3.05 -12.69
C VAL A 283 -3.21 2.63 -13.99
N GLN A 284 -2.99 3.60 -14.89
CA GLN A 284 -2.38 3.35 -16.21
C GLN A 284 -0.86 3.25 -16.13
N SER A 285 -0.24 4.03 -15.28
CA SER A 285 1.21 4.04 -15.09
C SER A 285 1.57 4.60 -13.74
N MET A 286 2.75 4.22 -13.23
CA MET A 286 3.32 4.76 -12.01
C MET A 286 4.82 5.04 -12.22
N LEU A 287 5.30 6.09 -11.57
CA LEU A 287 6.72 6.37 -11.39
C LEU A 287 6.95 6.52 -9.91
N ILE A 288 7.75 5.64 -9.34
CA ILE A 288 8.05 5.60 -7.91
C ILE A 288 9.47 6.11 -7.70
N ASP A 289 9.62 7.15 -6.87
CA ASP A 289 10.89 7.81 -6.57
C ASP A 289 11.33 7.43 -5.15
N TYR A 290 12.43 6.69 -5.05
CA TYR A 290 13.07 6.28 -3.80
C TYR A 290 14.22 7.20 -3.39
N GLY A 291 14.30 8.37 -3.98
CA GLY A 291 15.40 9.29 -3.77
C GLY A 291 16.62 8.96 -4.61
N ASP A 292 17.25 7.81 -4.45
CA ASP A 292 18.47 7.43 -5.17
C ASP A 292 18.20 6.88 -6.58
N PHE A 293 17.03 6.30 -6.80
CA PHE A 293 16.59 5.78 -8.10
C PHE A 293 15.09 5.84 -8.25
N LYS A 294 14.61 5.73 -9.49
CA LYS A 294 13.18 5.70 -9.80
C LYS A 294 12.82 4.43 -10.55
N VAL A 295 11.68 3.87 -10.18
CA VAL A 295 11.09 2.70 -10.85
C VAL A 295 9.84 3.11 -11.63
N ARG A 296 9.79 2.70 -12.88
CA ARG A 296 8.61 2.85 -13.73
C ARG A 296 7.80 1.56 -13.69
N ALA A 297 6.50 1.69 -13.46
CA ALA A 297 5.53 0.62 -13.63
C ALA A 297 4.59 0.96 -14.80
N GLU A 298 4.62 0.14 -15.83
CA GLU A 298 3.81 0.30 -17.05
C GLU A 298 2.76 -0.80 -17.09
N LEU A 299 1.48 -0.43 -17.23
CA LEU A 299 0.41 -1.38 -17.44
C LEU A 299 0.66 -2.18 -18.73
N VAL A 300 0.70 -3.50 -18.65
CA VAL A 300 0.95 -4.39 -19.81
C VAL A 300 -0.23 -5.33 -20.10
N ALA A 301 -1.11 -5.55 -19.10
CA ALA A 301 -2.34 -6.30 -19.30
C ALA A 301 -3.43 -5.79 -18.35
N LEU A 302 -4.67 -5.81 -18.82
CA LEU A 302 -5.84 -5.39 -18.06
C LEU A 302 -7.02 -6.31 -18.39
N GLU A 303 -7.68 -6.82 -17.36
CA GLU A 303 -8.81 -7.75 -17.47
C GLU A 303 -9.94 -7.31 -16.54
N PRO A 304 -11.20 -7.21 -17.01
CA PRO A 304 -12.34 -6.96 -16.15
C PRO A 304 -12.64 -8.19 -15.30
N LEU A 305 -13.00 -7.97 -14.05
CA LEU A 305 -13.51 -9.00 -13.15
C LEU A 305 -15.04 -8.83 -12.98
N PRO A 306 -15.77 -9.92 -12.71
CA PRO A 306 -17.21 -9.85 -12.54
C PRO A 306 -17.60 -9.02 -11.31
N LYS A 307 -18.67 -8.24 -11.40
CA LYS A 307 -19.31 -7.66 -10.23
C LYS A 307 -20.21 -8.70 -9.59
N PRO A 308 -20.22 -8.84 -8.26
CA PRO A 308 -21.11 -9.76 -7.59
C PRO A 308 -22.57 -9.30 -7.72
N ALA A 309 -23.48 -10.27 -7.72
CA ALA A 309 -24.91 -9.98 -7.61
C ALA A 309 -25.25 -9.82 -6.12
N CYS A 310 -25.10 -8.61 -5.61
CA CYS A 310 -25.48 -8.26 -4.25
C CYS A 310 -26.91 -7.75 -4.25
#